data_f99e32bad2250b1a0f176c19e17429b9
#
_entry.id   f99e32bad2250b1a0f176c19e17429b9
#
_cell.length_a   1.000
_cell.length_b   1.000
_cell.length_c   1.000
_cell.angle_alpha   90.00
_cell.angle_beta   90.00
_cell.angle_gamma   90.00
#
_symmetry.space_group_name_H-M   'P 1'
#
loop_
_entity.id
_entity.type
_entity.pdbx_description
1 polymer ?
#
loop_
_entity_poly.entity_id
_entity_poly.type
_entity_poly.pdbx_seq_one_letter_code
_entity_poly.pdbx_strand_id
1 'polypeptide(L)'
;MIELKHINKIYNGFNALNDISLTIKDGEICGIIGQSGAGKSTLVRCINMLEPPTSGDVIVNGRNMVTLSKRELREERKKIGMIFQHFNLLSSRTVYENVAFPLELSNVPQGEQKERINDILELVGLADYRNKYPAQLSGGQKQRVGIARAIVSNPSVLLSDEATSALDPETVKSILQLLKDINKKLGITIVMITHQMEVVQKICTRMAVMSDGKIVEEGTVKQLFEHPKHTVTRRFVQNVEANQTIEELAESLKKKYPSGKLLRLSFTGNNAEQPTIINAARLVPFEISIVESNISQSSVGPMGVTYIHISGGIDSDYNKFVTYLTDNNVIVEVL
;
A
#
# COMPACT_ATOMS: atom_id res chain seq x y z
N MET A 1 7.82 -15.92 -4.98
CA MET A 1 7.55 -15.91 -3.52
C MET A 1 8.72 -15.29 -2.78
N ILE A 2 8.44 -14.47 -1.78
CA ILE A 2 9.46 -13.88 -0.90
C ILE A 2 9.21 -14.39 0.51
N GLU A 3 10.22 -14.90 1.19
CA GLU A 3 10.17 -15.32 2.58
C GLU A 3 11.28 -14.63 3.36
N LEU A 4 10.91 -13.90 4.38
CA LEU A 4 11.81 -13.30 5.37
C LEU A 4 11.72 -14.12 6.64
N LYS A 5 12.84 -14.61 7.15
CA LYS A 5 12.89 -15.48 8.34
C LYS A 5 13.81 -14.87 9.37
N HIS A 6 13.24 -14.39 10.47
CA HIS A 6 13.97 -13.84 11.61
C HIS A 6 14.99 -12.76 11.24
N ILE A 7 14.58 -11.84 10.33
CA ILE A 7 15.45 -10.77 9.85
C ILE A 7 15.73 -9.76 10.95
N ASN A 8 16.99 -9.59 11.25
CA ASN A 8 17.50 -8.53 12.12
C ASN A 8 18.43 -7.61 11.35
N LYS A 9 18.36 -6.31 11.60
CA LYS A 9 19.29 -5.31 11.06
C LYS A 9 19.69 -4.33 12.13
N ILE A 10 20.99 -4.29 12.43
CA ILE A 10 21.58 -3.42 13.46
C ILE A 10 22.53 -2.44 12.79
N TYR A 11 22.37 -1.15 13.08
CA TYR A 11 23.27 -0.06 12.69
C TYR A 11 23.88 0.59 13.95
N ASN A 12 25.17 0.44 14.18
CA ASN A 12 25.84 1.10 15.30
C ASN A 12 25.13 0.95 16.65
N GLY A 13 24.58 -0.24 16.94
CA GLY A 13 23.84 -0.55 18.16
C GLY A 13 22.33 -0.21 18.10
N PHE A 14 21.84 0.42 17.04
CA PHE A 14 20.42 0.67 16.83
C PHE A 14 19.77 -0.47 16.03
N ASN A 15 18.73 -1.09 16.58
CA ASN A 15 17.98 -2.16 15.93
C ASN A 15 16.95 -1.56 14.96
N ALA A 16 17.32 -1.45 13.69
CA ALA A 16 16.41 -0.97 12.64
C ALA A 16 15.37 -2.03 12.23
N LEU A 17 15.72 -3.32 12.30
CA LEU A 17 14.81 -4.45 12.15
C LEU A 17 15.05 -5.43 13.28
N ASN A 18 13.97 -5.94 13.86
CA ASN A 18 14.01 -6.82 15.03
C ASN A 18 13.05 -8.00 14.82
N ASP A 19 13.63 -9.15 14.48
CA ASP A 19 12.93 -10.43 14.32
C ASP A 19 11.75 -10.39 13.31
N ILE A 20 12.02 -9.83 12.13
CA ILE A 20 11.01 -9.75 11.07
C ILE A 20 10.87 -11.10 10.37
N SER A 21 9.65 -11.64 10.41
CA SER A 21 9.25 -12.80 9.61
C SER A 21 8.01 -12.43 8.79
N LEU A 22 8.08 -12.61 7.45
CA LEU A 22 7.01 -12.23 6.52
C LEU A 22 7.08 -13.12 5.27
N THR A 23 5.93 -13.61 4.83
CA THR A 23 5.82 -14.35 3.56
C THR A 23 4.92 -13.59 2.58
N ILE A 24 5.42 -13.35 1.36
CA ILE A 24 4.69 -12.70 0.25
C ILE A 24 4.59 -13.70 -0.89
N LYS A 25 3.36 -13.99 -1.32
CA LYS A 25 3.08 -15.00 -2.35
C LYS A 25 3.39 -14.48 -3.76
N ASP A 26 3.59 -15.39 -4.71
CA ASP A 26 3.78 -15.02 -6.11
C ASP A 26 2.55 -14.29 -6.66
N GLY A 27 2.78 -13.25 -7.45
CA GLY A 27 1.75 -12.42 -8.07
C GLY A 27 0.97 -11.54 -7.08
N GLU A 28 1.31 -11.55 -5.80
CA GLU A 28 0.65 -10.74 -4.77
C GLU A 28 1.13 -9.28 -4.83
N ILE A 29 0.24 -8.34 -4.52
CA ILE A 29 0.60 -6.96 -4.21
C ILE A 29 0.49 -6.79 -2.70
N CYS A 30 1.64 -6.74 -2.02
CA CYS A 30 1.74 -6.62 -0.57
C CYS A 30 2.19 -5.21 -0.18
N GLY A 31 1.41 -4.54 0.68
CA GLY A 31 1.75 -3.26 1.27
C GLY A 31 2.52 -3.42 2.58
N ILE A 32 3.61 -2.68 2.76
CA ILE A 32 4.30 -2.53 4.05
C ILE A 32 4.05 -1.11 4.52
N ILE A 33 3.25 -0.95 5.58
CA ILE A 33 2.85 0.34 6.12
C ILE A 33 3.46 0.56 7.51
N GLY A 34 3.73 1.79 7.85
CA GLY A 34 4.30 2.17 9.15
C GLY A 34 4.70 3.63 9.16
N GLN A 35 4.90 4.21 10.36
CA GLN A 35 5.38 5.57 10.52
C GLN A 35 6.79 5.76 9.96
N SER A 36 7.22 7.01 9.77
CA SER A 36 8.61 7.30 9.45
C SER A 36 9.55 6.72 10.52
N GLY A 37 10.64 6.11 10.10
CA GLY A 37 11.56 5.45 11.02
C GLY A 37 11.17 4.02 11.46
N ALA A 38 10.01 3.48 11.07
CA ALA A 38 9.60 2.12 11.45
C ALA A 38 10.44 0.98 10.84
N GLY A 39 11.40 1.26 9.97
CA GLY A 39 12.29 0.26 9.36
C GLY A 39 11.87 -0.20 7.95
N LYS A 40 10.80 0.36 7.36
CA LYS A 40 10.24 -0.09 6.07
C LYS A 40 11.26 -0.10 4.92
N SER A 41 11.92 1.02 4.66
CA SER A 41 12.93 1.13 3.59
C SER A 41 14.13 0.21 3.85
N THR A 42 14.54 0.04 5.11
CA THR A 42 15.57 -0.93 5.50
C THR A 42 15.15 -2.36 5.14
N LEU A 43 13.88 -2.71 5.42
CA LEU A 43 13.35 -4.04 5.11
C LEU A 43 13.39 -4.32 3.59
N VAL A 44 12.92 -3.38 2.78
CA VAL A 44 12.96 -3.53 1.30
C VAL A 44 14.39 -3.61 0.78
N ARG A 45 15.32 -2.83 1.35
CA ARG A 45 16.75 -2.93 1.00
C ARG A 45 17.40 -4.23 1.45
N CYS A 46 16.85 -4.89 2.47
CA CYS A 46 17.27 -6.26 2.82
C CYS A 46 16.75 -7.27 1.77
N ILE A 47 15.52 -7.12 1.26
CA ILE A 47 14.97 -8.05 0.24
C ILE A 47 15.86 -8.10 -1.01
N ASN A 48 16.33 -6.97 -1.52
CA ASN A 48 17.23 -6.91 -2.68
C ASN A 48 18.71 -6.96 -2.31
N MET A 49 19.03 -7.16 -1.01
CA MET A 49 20.40 -7.21 -0.50
C MET A 49 21.22 -5.94 -0.77
N LEU A 50 20.62 -4.79 -1.06
CA LEU A 50 21.32 -3.50 -1.05
C LEU A 50 21.89 -3.23 0.33
N GLU A 51 21.16 -3.63 1.36
CA GLU A 51 21.61 -3.66 2.75
C GLU A 51 21.41 -5.08 3.31
N PRO A 52 22.47 -5.89 3.37
CA PRO A 52 22.36 -7.24 3.94
C PRO A 52 21.86 -7.20 5.38
N PRO A 53 20.98 -8.12 5.80
CA PRO A 53 20.57 -8.24 7.19
C PRO A 53 21.78 -8.60 8.08
N THR A 54 21.71 -8.28 9.37
CA THR A 54 22.71 -8.69 10.35
C THR A 54 22.57 -10.18 10.68
N SER A 55 21.33 -10.68 10.69
CA SER A 55 21.01 -12.12 10.83
C SER A 55 19.65 -12.43 10.22
N GLY A 56 19.36 -13.70 10.02
CA GLY A 56 18.16 -14.21 9.39
C GLY A 56 18.34 -14.50 7.91
N ASP A 57 17.28 -15.06 7.27
CA ASP A 57 17.30 -15.52 5.89
C ASP A 57 16.35 -14.71 5.02
N VAL A 58 16.83 -14.28 3.85
CA VAL A 58 16.05 -13.63 2.79
C VAL A 58 15.94 -14.59 1.63
N ILE A 59 14.78 -15.20 1.44
CA ILE A 59 14.53 -16.16 0.38
C ILE A 59 13.67 -15.49 -0.70
N VAL A 60 14.19 -15.42 -1.93
CA VAL A 60 13.46 -14.88 -3.08
C VAL A 60 13.44 -15.95 -4.16
N ASN A 61 12.25 -16.32 -4.63
CA ASN A 61 12.05 -17.38 -5.62
C ASN A 61 12.75 -18.70 -5.25
N GLY A 62 12.71 -19.08 -3.97
CA GLY A 62 13.31 -20.29 -3.44
C GLY A 62 14.84 -20.24 -3.24
N ARG A 63 15.49 -19.11 -3.51
CA ARG A 63 16.93 -18.93 -3.29
C ARG A 63 17.21 -18.04 -2.08
N ASN A 64 18.05 -18.50 -1.15
CA ASN A 64 18.46 -17.70 -0.01
C ASN A 64 19.53 -16.68 -0.46
N MET A 65 19.13 -15.40 -0.52
CA MET A 65 19.95 -14.30 -1.01
C MET A 65 21.19 -14.02 -0.12
N VAL A 66 21.10 -14.38 1.17
CA VAL A 66 22.17 -14.12 2.16
C VAL A 66 23.39 -15.01 1.91
N THR A 67 23.16 -16.24 1.41
CA THR A 67 24.22 -17.24 1.23
C THR A 67 24.86 -17.20 -0.17
N LEU A 68 24.35 -16.33 -1.06
CA LEU A 68 24.84 -16.27 -2.44
C LEU A 68 26.23 -15.60 -2.52
N SER A 69 27.06 -16.10 -3.43
CA SER A 69 28.27 -15.41 -3.85
C SER A 69 27.93 -14.05 -4.51
N LYS A 70 28.90 -13.12 -4.55
CA LYS A 70 28.71 -11.80 -5.20
C LYS A 70 28.26 -11.92 -6.67
N ARG A 71 28.69 -12.95 -7.39
CA ARG A 71 28.31 -13.19 -8.79
C ARG A 71 26.86 -13.65 -8.87
N GLU A 72 26.49 -14.65 -8.10
CA GLU A 72 25.11 -15.16 -8.05
C GLU A 72 24.12 -14.09 -7.59
N LEU A 73 24.49 -13.31 -6.57
CA LEU A 73 23.66 -12.21 -6.08
C LEU A 73 23.38 -11.14 -7.16
N ARG A 74 24.38 -10.84 -8.02
CA ARG A 74 24.15 -9.93 -9.16
C ARG A 74 23.12 -10.51 -10.14
N GLU A 75 23.18 -11.81 -10.44
CA GLU A 75 22.23 -12.46 -11.32
C GLU A 75 20.80 -12.50 -10.72
N GLU A 76 20.68 -12.79 -9.42
CA GLU A 76 19.37 -12.77 -8.76
C GLU A 76 18.78 -11.35 -8.67
N ARG A 77 19.60 -10.32 -8.44
CA ARG A 77 19.15 -8.93 -8.44
C ARG A 77 18.56 -8.47 -9.77
N LYS A 78 18.96 -9.04 -10.91
CA LYS A 78 18.34 -8.74 -12.23
C LYS A 78 16.86 -9.15 -12.28
N LYS A 79 16.45 -10.10 -11.43
CA LYS A 79 15.06 -10.58 -11.32
C LYS A 79 14.23 -9.74 -10.33
N ILE A 80 14.83 -8.72 -9.72
CA ILE A 80 14.19 -7.83 -8.75
C ILE A 80 14.27 -6.40 -9.29
N GLY A 81 13.15 -5.86 -9.75
CA GLY A 81 13.02 -4.45 -10.10
C GLY A 81 12.87 -3.59 -8.85
N MET A 82 13.35 -2.35 -8.88
CA MET A 82 13.17 -1.40 -7.80
C MET A 82 12.76 -0.02 -8.32
N ILE A 83 11.70 0.52 -7.72
CA ILE A 83 11.22 1.88 -7.92
C ILE A 83 11.61 2.67 -6.68
N PHE A 84 12.34 3.76 -6.88
CA PHE A 84 12.87 4.61 -5.80
C PHE A 84 11.98 5.82 -5.56
N GLN A 85 11.97 6.34 -4.35
CA GLN A 85 11.24 7.52 -3.92
C GLN A 85 11.57 8.77 -4.76
N HIS A 86 12.84 8.98 -5.11
CA HIS A 86 13.33 10.16 -5.85
C HIS A 86 13.61 9.88 -7.33
N PHE A 87 12.87 8.95 -7.97
CA PHE A 87 13.02 8.52 -9.37
C PHE A 87 14.40 7.97 -9.75
N ASN A 88 15.49 8.55 -9.27
CA ASN A 88 16.89 8.19 -9.52
C ASN A 88 17.20 8.00 -11.02
N LEU A 89 16.67 8.90 -11.87
CA LEU A 89 16.92 8.87 -13.30
C LEU A 89 18.32 9.43 -13.62
N LEU A 90 18.93 8.87 -14.64
CA LEU A 90 20.19 9.35 -15.19
C LEU A 90 19.90 10.63 -15.97
N SER A 91 20.28 11.79 -15.44
CA SER A 91 19.94 13.11 -15.96
C SER A 91 20.53 13.40 -17.35
N SER A 92 21.69 12.78 -17.66
CA SER A 92 22.39 12.88 -18.93
C SER A 92 21.89 11.93 -20.01
N ARG A 93 20.91 11.06 -19.68
CA ARG A 93 20.32 10.08 -20.60
C ARG A 93 18.87 10.42 -20.91
N THR A 94 18.45 10.12 -22.13
CA THR A 94 17.04 10.21 -22.55
C THR A 94 16.16 9.21 -21.82
N VAL A 95 14.83 9.30 -21.99
CA VAL A 95 13.87 8.29 -21.49
C VAL A 95 14.23 6.91 -22.02
N TYR A 96 14.47 6.78 -23.33
CA TYR A 96 14.86 5.51 -23.96
C TYR A 96 16.12 4.93 -23.31
N GLU A 97 17.18 5.73 -23.17
CA GLU A 97 18.47 5.29 -22.60
C GLU A 97 18.37 4.97 -21.10
N ASN A 98 17.51 5.68 -20.34
CA ASN A 98 17.22 5.32 -18.96
C ASN A 98 16.58 3.93 -18.85
N VAL A 99 15.64 3.60 -19.75
CA VAL A 99 14.98 2.30 -19.77
C VAL A 99 15.92 1.21 -20.32
N ALA A 100 16.80 1.54 -21.28
CA ALA A 100 17.79 0.63 -21.83
C ALA A 100 18.86 0.20 -20.82
N PHE A 101 19.17 1.04 -19.84
CA PHE A 101 20.31 0.86 -18.93
C PHE A 101 20.41 -0.52 -18.25
N PRO A 102 19.33 -1.11 -17.68
CA PRO A 102 19.41 -2.45 -17.11
C PRO A 102 19.69 -3.55 -18.14
N LEU A 103 19.22 -3.40 -19.38
CA LEU A 103 19.48 -4.34 -20.47
C LEU A 103 20.92 -4.24 -20.96
N GLU A 104 21.48 -3.02 -21.03
CA GLU A 104 22.89 -2.80 -21.34
C GLU A 104 23.79 -3.50 -20.31
N LEU A 105 23.52 -3.34 -19.00
CA LEU A 105 24.24 -4.00 -17.93
C LEU A 105 24.14 -5.53 -17.96
N SER A 106 23.09 -6.04 -18.58
CA SER A 106 22.83 -7.47 -18.74
C SER A 106 23.37 -8.03 -20.04
N ASN A 107 24.03 -7.21 -20.90
CA ASN A 107 24.53 -7.55 -22.23
C ASN A 107 23.44 -8.14 -23.15
N VAL A 108 22.21 -7.66 -23.08
CA VAL A 108 21.13 -8.05 -23.98
C VAL A 108 21.44 -7.53 -25.38
N PRO A 109 21.24 -8.32 -26.48
CA PRO A 109 21.49 -7.86 -27.84
C PRO A 109 20.64 -6.62 -28.20
N GLN A 110 21.23 -5.66 -28.95
CA GLN A 110 20.55 -4.37 -29.27
C GLN A 110 19.20 -4.54 -29.96
N GLY A 111 19.04 -5.53 -30.84
CA GLY A 111 17.76 -5.80 -31.50
C GLY A 111 16.67 -6.14 -30.50
N GLU A 112 16.96 -7.02 -29.56
CA GLU A 112 16.04 -7.42 -28.50
C GLU A 112 15.77 -6.27 -27.51
N GLN A 113 16.80 -5.45 -27.19
CA GLN A 113 16.62 -4.25 -26.37
C GLN A 113 15.58 -3.31 -26.97
N LYS A 114 15.69 -3.03 -28.29
CA LYS A 114 14.81 -2.07 -28.98
C LYS A 114 13.33 -2.52 -28.92
N GLU A 115 13.05 -3.79 -29.13
CA GLU A 115 11.71 -4.34 -29.05
C GLU A 115 11.15 -4.21 -27.63
N ARG A 116 11.87 -4.74 -26.63
CA ARG A 116 11.45 -4.69 -25.22
C ARG A 116 11.23 -3.26 -24.72
N ILE A 117 12.11 -2.33 -25.07
CA ILE A 117 12.00 -0.94 -24.62
C ILE A 117 10.76 -0.27 -25.24
N ASN A 118 10.48 -0.52 -26.55
CA ASN A 118 9.29 0.03 -27.19
C ASN A 118 8.01 -0.47 -26.52
N ASP A 119 7.90 -1.78 -26.29
CA ASP A 119 6.73 -2.40 -25.63
C ASP A 119 6.51 -1.84 -24.21
N ILE A 120 7.60 -1.63 -23.47
CA ILE A 120 7.52 -1.07 -22.12
C ILE A 120 7.16 0.41 -22.16
N LEU A 121 7.70 1.19 -23.09
CA LEU A 121 7.35 2.61 -23.24
C LEU A 121 5.89 2.80 -23.63
N GLU A 122 5.34 1.93 -24.47
CA GLU A 122 3.91 1.90 -24.78
C GLU A 122 3.09 1.55 -23.54
N LEU A 123 3.48 0.50 -22.81
CA LEU A 123 2.80 0.04 -21.58
C LEU A 123 2.70 1.17 -20.53
N VAL A 124 3.77 1.96 -20.35
CA VAL A 124 3.78 3.06 -19.39
C VAL A 124 3.26 4.40 -19.97
N GLY A 125 2.86 4.44 -21.26
CA GLY A 125 2.35 5.64 -21.95
C GLY A 125 3.39 6.72 -22.17
N LEU A 126 4.63 6.33 -22.51
CA LEU A 126 5.76 7.26 -22.76
C LEU A 126 6.39 7.10 -24.14
N ALA A 127 5.72 6.45 -25.11
CA ALA A 127 6.26 6.25 -26.46
C ALA A 127 6.71 7.58 -27.13
N ASP A 128 5.90 8.64 -27.03
CA ASP A 128 6.18 9.94 -27.61
C ASP A 128 7.28 10.72 -26.87
N TYR A 129 7.64 10.30 -25.67
CA TYR A 129 8.64 10.95 -24.81
C TYR A 129 10.02 10.29 -24.89
N ARG A 130 10.20 9.26 -25.73
CA ARG A 130 11.41 8.44 -25.80
C ARG A 130 12.74 9.20 -25.90
N ASN A 131 12.74 10.34 -26.62
CA ASN A 131 13.91 11.17 -26.86
C ASN A 131 14.04 12.37 -25.90
N LYS A 132 13.12 12.48 -24.92
CA LYS A 132 13.18 13.55 -23.91
C LYS A 132 14.13 13.19 -22.79
N TYR A 133 14.73 14.23 -22.21
CA TYR A 133 15.56 14.10 -21.01
C TYR A 133 14.72 14.25 -19.73
N PRO A 134 15.16 13.73 -18.58
CA PRO A 134 14.45 13.86 -17.32
C PRO A 134 14.07 15.29 -16.94
N ALA A 135 14.88 16.29 -17.26
CA ALA A 135 14.59 17.68 -16.98
C ALA A 135 13.35 18.23 -17.73
N GLN A 136 12.95 17.57 -18.82
CA GLN A 136 11.81 17.95 -19.68
C GLN A 136 10.50 17.23 -19.28
N LEU A 137 10.51 16.44 -18.21
CA LEU A 137 9.39 15.57 -17.81
C LEU A 137 8.73 16.09 -16.54
N SER A 138 7.40 15.90 -16.43
CA SER A 138 6.66 16.08 -15.18
C SER A 138 7.05 15.03 -14.14
N GLY A 139 6.68 15.23 -12.88
CA GLY A 139 6.91 14.26 -11.81
C GLY A 139 6.32 12.88 -12.12
N GLY A 140 5.07 12.84 -12.59
CA GLY A 140 4.42 11.60 -13.00
C GLY A 140 5.09 10.90 -14.18
N GLN A 141 5.57 11.67 -15.17
CA GLN A 141 6.33 11.11 -16.29
C GLN A 141 7.67 10.54 -15.83
N LYS A 142 8.40 11.23 -14.93
CA LYS A 142 9.64 10.71 -14.33
C LYS A 142 9.38 9.40 -13.59
N GLN A 143 8.28 9.31 -12.86
CA GLN A 143 7.88 8.09 -12.15
C GLN A 143 7.60 6.95 -13.13
N ARG A 144 6.89 7.21 -14.22
CA ARG A 144 6.65 6.20 -15.27
C ARG A 144 7.95 5.72 -15.93
N VAL A 145 8.95 6.60 -16.14
CA VAL A 145 10.29 6.18 -16.59
C VAL A 145 10.97 5.28 -15.55
N GLY A 146 10.88 5.62 -14.26
CA GLY A 146 11.39 4.79 -13.17
C GLY A 146 10.77 3.41 -13.13
N ILE A 147 9.44 3.33 -13.32
CA ILE A 147 8.71 2.07 -13.43
C ILE A 147 9.16 1.29 -14.67
N ALA A 148 9.20 1.92 -15.85
CA ALA A 148 9.64 1.29 -17.09
C ALA A 148 11.04 0.66 -16.95
N ARG A 149 11.99 1.42 -16.39
CA ARG A 149 13.34 0.95 -16.11
C ARG A 149 13.36 -0.25 -15.15
N ALA A 150 12.49 -0.24 -14.13
CA ALA A 150 12.43 -1.32 -13.16
C ALA A 150 11.87 -2.63 -13.74
N ILE A 151 11.00 -2.57 -14.77
CA ILE A 151 10.33 -3.75 -15.32
C ILE A 151 10.89 -4.24 -16.66
N VAL A 152 11.76 -3.48 -17.34
CA VAL A 152 12.27 -3.81 -18.69
C VAL A 152 13.06 -5.11 -18.73
N SER A 153 13.68 -5.51 -17.61
CA SER A 153 14.40 -6.80 -17.47
C SER A 153 13.47 -7.98 -17.16
N ASN A 154 12.15 -7.77 -17.21
CA ASN A 154 11.14 -8.77 -16.88
C ASN A 154 11.35 -9.41 -15.49
N PRO A 155 11.41 -8.60 -14.42
CA PRO A 155 11.64 -9.11 -13.08
C PRO A 155 10.44 -9.91 -12.58
N SER A 156 10.68 -10.87 -11.69
CA SER A 156 9.61 -11.59 -10.98
C SER A 156 9.10 -10.85 -9.74
N VAL A 157 9.90 -9.93 -9.21
CA VAL A 157 9.60 -9.10 -8.03
C VAL A 157 9.83 -7.64 -8.36
N LEU A 158 8.90 -6.78 -7.97
CA LEU A 158 9.00 -5.32 -8.05
C LEU A 158 8.90 -4.73 -6.64
N LEU A 159 9.96 -4.08 -6.20
CA LEU A 159 10.00 -3.37 -4.93
C LEU A 159 9.72 -1.88 -5.17
N SER A 160 8.84 -1.29 -4.39
CA SER A 160 8.44 0.11 -4.49
C SER A 160 8.67 0.81 -3.16
N ASP A 161 9.67 1.70 -3.10
CA ASP A 161 10.00 2.48 -1.90
C ASP A 161 9.38 3.88 -2.03
N GLU A 162 8.25 4.11 -1.37
CA GLU A 162 7.50 5.39 -1.32
C GLU A 162 7.31 6.09 -2.69
N ALA A 163 7.08 5.32 -3.73
CA ALA A 163 7.05 5.76 -5.12
C ALA A 163 5.97 6.81 -5.46
N THR A 164 5.07 7.12 -4.53
CA THR A 164 3.94 8.05 -4.73
C THR A 164 3.99 9.30 -3.86
N SER A 165 4.93 9.38 -2.90
CA SER A 165 4.96 10.42 -1.87
C SER A 165 5.19 11.85 -2.38
N ALA A 166 5.78 12.00 -3.57
CA ALA A 166 6.12 13.30 -4.19
C ALA A 166 5.18 13.69 -5.34
N LEU A 167 4.04 13.01 -5.50
CA LEU A 167 3.12 13.18 -6.63
C LEU A 167 1.78 13.77 -6.17
N ASP A 168 1.11 14.49 -7.05
CA ASP A 168 -0.26 14.95 -6.83
C ASP A 168 -1.26 13.79 -6.82
N PRO A 169 -2.45 13.94 -6.21
CA PRO A 169 -3.42 12.85 -6.03
C PRO A 169 -3.90 12.19 -7.32
N GLU A 170 -4.04 12.94 -8.42
CA GLU A 170 -4.48 12.38 -9.71
C GLU A 170 -3.38 11.54 -10.34
N THR A 171 -2.16 12.05 -10.30
CA THR A 171 -0.98 11.29 -10.75
C THR A 171 -0.80 10.02 -9.93
N VAL A 172 -0.99 10.07 -8.59
CA VAL A 172 -0.95 8.88 -7.72
C VAL A 172 -1.96 7.83 -8.20
N LYS A 173 -3.21 8.21 -8.44
CA LYS A 173 -4.24 7.26 -8.96
C LYS A 173 -3.79 6.59 -10.25
N SER A 174 -3.25 7.39 -11.18
CA SER A 174 -2.76 6.91 -12.46
C SER A 174 -1.58 5.93 -12.32
N ILE A 175 -0.63 6.20 -11.44
CA ILE A 175 0.53 5.33 -11.17
C ILE A 175 0.09 4.03 -10.48
N LEU A 176 -0.83 4.09 -9.53
CA LEU A 176 -1.36 2.89 -8.86
C LEU A 176 -2.12 1.99 -9.83
N GLN A 177 -2.91 2.58 -10.74
CA GLN A 177 -3.57 1.81 -11.79
C GLN A 177 -2.55 1.15 -12.71
N LEU A 178 -1.52 1.88 -13.15
CA LEU A 178 -0.43 1.33 -13.97
C LEU A 178 0.26 0.14 -13.27
N LEU A 179 0.59 0.25 -11.98
CA LEU A 179 1.19 -0.86 -11.23
C LEU A 179 0.27 -2.08 -11.12
N LYS A 180 -1.03 -1.87 -10.96
CA LYS A 180 -2.04 -2.93 -10.95
C LYS A 180 -2.12 -3.64 -12.31
N ASP A 181 -2.09 -2.88 -13.41
CA ASP A 181 -2.11 -3.41 -14.77
C ASP A 181 -0.83 -4.21 -15.09
N ILE A 182 0.33 -3.70 -14.66
CA ILE A 182 1.61 -4.40 -14.75
C ILE A 182 1.57 -5.71 -13.98
N ASN A 183 1.12 -5.71 -12.71
CA ASN A 183 0.99 -6.92 -11.91
C ASN A 183 0.10 -7.95 -12.60
N LYS A 184 -1.09 -7.54 -13.09
CA LYS A 184 -2.05 -8.40 -13.75
C LYS A 184 -1.52 -8.95 -15.09
N LYS A 185 -0.84 -8.11 -15.90
CA LYS A 185 -0.35 -8.46 -17.22
C LYS A 185 0.89 -9.35 -17.19
N LEU A 186 1.81 -9.07 -16.26
CA LEU A 186 3.12 -9.73 -16.19
C LEU A 186 3.22 -10.76 -15.05
N GLY A 187 2.24 -10.86 -14.15
CA GLY A 187 2.26 -11.77 -13.02
C GLY A 187 3.33 -11.45 -11.96
N ILE A 188 3.86 -10.22 -11.93
CA ILE A 188 4.95 -9.80 -11.05
C ILE A 188 4.45 -9.67 -9.62
N THR A 189 5.21 -10.17 -8.65
CA THR A 189 4.98 -9.89 -7.22
C THR A 189 5.41 -8.46 -6.90
N ILE A 190 4.54 -7.65 -6.28
CA ILE A 190 4.84 -6.27 -5.92
C ILE A 190 4.90 -6.11 -4.41
N VAL A 191 5.99 -5.56 -3.90
CA VAL A 191 6.14 -5.14 -2.50
C VAL A 191 6.18 -3.62 -2.47
N MET A 192 5.20 -3.00 -1.84
CA MET A 192 5.04 -1.55 -1.80
C MET A 192 5.21 -1.01 -0.40
N ILE A 193 6.15 -0.08 -0.22
CA ILE A 193 6.26 0.71 1.00
C ILE A 193 5.46 2.00 0.85
N THR A 194 4.67 2.30 1.86
CA THR A 194 3.97 3.59 1.96
C THR A 194 3.62 3.89 3.42
N HIS A 195 3.40 5.16 3.71
CA HIS A 195 2.77 5.61 4.95
C HIS A 195 1.30 6.02 4.72
N GLN A 196 0.79 5.88 3.48
CA GLN A 196 -0.56 6.27 3.08
C GLN A 196 -1.45 5.03 2.98
N MET A 197 -2.42 4.90 3.89
CA MET A 197 -3.35 3.77 3.92
C MET A 197 -4.23 3.71 2.66
N GLU A 198 -4.59 4.88 2.09
CA GLU A 198 -5.39 4.95 0.84
C GLU A 198 -4.68 4.28 -0.33
N VAL A 199 -3.35 4.37 -0.39
CA VAL A 199 -2.53 3.68 -1.40
C VAL A 199 -2.67 2.17 -1.23
N VAL A 200 -2.54 1.68 0.01
CA VAL A 200 -2.68 0.25 0.33
C VAL A 200 -4.07 -0.27 -0.02
N GLN A 201 -5.12 0.45 0.36
CA GLN A 201 -6.51 0.08 0.05
C GLN A 201 -6.77 -0.03 -1.45
N LYS A 202 -6.21 0.89 -2.26
CA LYS A 202 -6.46 0.94 -3.71
C LYS A 202 -5.84 -0.22 -4.49
N ILE A 203 -4.69 -0.72 -4.05
CA ILE A 203 -3.91 -1.64 -4.89
C ILE A 203 -3.53 -2.95 -4.18
N CYS A 204 -3.27 -2.93 -2.86
CA CYS A 204 -2.77 -4.11 -2.16
C CYS A 204 -3.88 -5.12 -1.85
N THR A 205 -3.54 -6.40 -1.84
CA THR A 205 -4.41 -7.50 -1.39
C THR A 205 -4.12 -7.88 0.05
N ARG A 206 -2.85 -7.77 0.47
CA ARG A 206 -2.38 -7.97 1.85
C ARG A 206 -1.52 -6.80 2.28
N MET A 207 -1.40 -6.64 3.59
CA MET A 207 -0.47 -5.68 4.17
C MET A 207 0.17 -6.21 5.46
N ALA A 208 1.36 -5.68 5.73
CA ALA A 208 2.07 -5.82 7.00
C ALA A 208 2.25 -4.43 7.61
N VAL A 209 1.92 -4.29 8.89
CA VAL A 209 2.06 -3.04 9.65
C VAL A 209 3.34 -3.12 10.47
N MET A 210 4.22 -2.14 10.30
CA MET A 210 5.50 -2.05 11.00
C MET A 210 5.49 -0.93 12.04
N SER A 211 6.03 -1.22 13.21
CA SER A 211 6.37 -0.25 14.25
C SER A 211 7.66 -0.69 14.95
N ASP A 212 8.55 0.26 15.21
CA ASP A 212 9.78 0.05 15.99
C ASP A 212 10.62 -1.16 15.52
N GLY A 213 10.76 -1.28 14.20
CA GLY A 213 11.52 -2.36 13.56
C GLY A 213 10.86 -3.73 13.60
N LYS A 214 9.59 -3.85 13.98
CA LYS A 214 8.84 -5.12 14.05
C LYS A 214 7.61 -5.09 13.16
N ILE A 215 7.16 -6.26 12.68
CA ILE A 215 5.81 -6.42 12.15
C ILE A 215 4.89 -6.63 13.36
N VAL A 216 3.97 -5.68 13.56
CA VAL A 216 3.02 -5.71 14.69
C VAL A 216 1.69 -6.34 14.31
N GLU A 217 1.36 -6.34 13.02
CA GLU A 217 0.16 -7.00 12.50
C GLU A 217 0.30 -7.25 10.99
N GLU A 218 -0.23 -8.38 10.49
CA GLU A 218 -0.30 -8.70 9.07
C GLU A 218 -1.60 -9.42 8.73
N GLY A 219 -2.05 -9.29 7.48
CA GLY A 219 -3.26 -9.94 7.00
C GLY A 219 -3.75 -9.37 5.68
N THR A 220 -4.94 -9.76 5.25
CA THR A 220 -5.58 -9.10 4.11
C THR A 220 -5.92 -7.65 4.46
N VAL A 221 -5.92 -6.76 3.47
CA VAL A 221 -6.31 -5.36 3.66
C VAL A 221 -7.69 -5.28 4.29
N LYS A 222 -8.63 -6.12 3.81
CA LYS A 222 -9.98 -6.20 4.36
C LYS A 222 -9.98 -6.52 5.87
N GLN A 223 -9.26 -7.58 6.28
CA GLN A 223 -9.21 -7.98 7.70
C GLN A 223 -8.64 -6.91 8.62
N LEU A 224 -7.53 -6.25 8.19
CA LEU A 224 -6.89 -5.23 9.00
C LEU A 224 -7.68 -3.91 9.02
N PHE A 225 -8.51 -3.68 8.03
CA PHE A 225 -9.43 -2.54 8.00
C PHE A 225 -10.66 -2.79 8.88
N GLU A 226 -11.29 -3.97 8.76
CA GLU A 226 -12.50 -4.31 9.52
C GLU A 226 -12.21 -4.57 11.00
N HIS A 227 -11.11 -5.28 11.29
CA HIS A 227 -10.79 -5.80 12.63
C HIS A 227 -9.33 -5.54 13.01
N PRO A 228 -8.87 -4.27 13.05
CA PRO A 228 -7.51 -3.95 13.47
C PRO A 228 -7.32 -4.29 14.95
N LYS A 229 -6.34 -5.17 15.25
CA LYS A 229 -6.06 -5.62 16.61
C LYS A 229 -5.06 -4.71 17.31
N HIS A 230 -3.99 -4.34 16.61
CA HIS A 230 -2.92 -3.52 17.17
C HIS A 230 -3.26 -2.03 17.13
N THR A 231 -2.87 -1.28 18.15
CA THR A 231 -3.14 0.17 18.26
C THR A 231 -2.58 0.97 17.09
N VAL A 232 -1.38 0.60 16.59
CA VAL A 232 -0.77 1.24 15.42
C VAL A 232 -1.61 1.01 14.17
N THR A 233 -2.12 -0.22 13.95
CA THR A 233 -3.00 -0.53 12.83
C THR A 233 -4.29 0.28 12.89
N ARG A 234 -4.90 0.37 14.08
CA ARG A 234 -6.10 1.20 14.30
C ARG A 234 -5.85 2.64 13.88
N ARG A 235 -4.73 3.25 14.29
CA ARG A 235 -4.38 4.62 13.89
C ARG A 235 -4.24 4.78 12.38
N PHE A 236 -3.63 3.82 11.67
CA PHE A 236 -3.51 3.89 10.20
C PHE A 236 -4.86 3.76 9.50
N VAL A 237 -5.73 2.86 9.97
CA VAL A 237 -7.10 2.70 9.44
C VAL A 237 -7.91 3.96 9.70
N GLN A 238 -7.75 4.56 10.85
CA GLN A 238 -8.44 5.76 11.31
C GLN A 238 -7.98 7.03 10.56
N ASN A 239 -6.68 7.17 10.29
CA ASN A 239 -6.13 8.34 9.55
C ASN A 239 -6.58 8.43 8.07
N VAL A 240 -7.18 7.37 7.52
CA VAL A 240 -7.87 7.46 6.22
C VAL A 240 -9.10 8.37 6.31
N GLU A 241 -9.60 8.60 7.52
CA GLU A 241 -10.90 9.20 7.80
C GLU A 241 -10.86 10.67 8.20
N ALA A 242 -9.76 11.15 8.73
CA ALA A 242 -9.60 12.59 9.03
C ALA A 242 -8.14 12.96 9.38
N ASN A 243 -7.77 14.21 9.15
CA ASN A 243 -6.56 14.84 9.71
C ASN A 243 -6.61 15.02 11.25
N GLN A 244 -7.57 14.35 11.94
CA GLN A 244 -7.77 14.39 13.40
C GLN A 244 -7.75 12.95 13.94
N THR A 245 -7.23 12.76 15.14
CA THR A 245 -7.36 11.47 15.83
C THR A 245 -8.83 11.21 16.14
N ILE A 246 -9.28 9.93 16.17
CA ILE A 246 -10.67 9.60 16.56
C ILE A 246 -10.99 10.15 17.94
N GLU A 247 -10.03 10.16 18.85
CA GLU A 247 -10.19 10.72 20.18
C GLU A 247 -10.49 12.23 20.11
N GLU A 248 -9.75 12.99 19.29
CA GLU A 248 -10.00 14.42 19.06
C GLU A 248 -11.33 14.67 18.34
N LEU A 249 -11.65 13.85 17.32
CA LEU A 249 -12.93 13.90 16.63
C LEU A 249 -14.07 13.54 17.59
N ALA A 250 -13.95 12.44 18.34
CA ALA A 250 -14.94 12.01 19.33
C ALA A 250 -15.13 13.05 20.43
N GLU A 251 -14.05 13.66 20.95
CA GLU A 251 -14.16 14.75 21.92
C GLU A 251 -14.85 16.00 21.34
N SER A 252 -14.48 16.37 20.11
CA SER A 252 -15.12 17.48 19.39
C SER A 252 -16.60 17.22 19.17
N LEU A 253 -16.94 16.01 18.73
CA LEU A 253 -18.32 15.60 18.49
C LEU A 253 -19.13 15.46 19.79
N LYS A 254 -18.56 14.93 20.87
CA LYS A 254 -19.19 14.90 22.19
C LYS A 254 -19.48 16.29 22.75
N LYS A 255 -18.59 17.26 22.50
CA LYS A 255 -18.86 18.68 22.86
C LYS A 255 -20.01 19.28 22.04
N LYS A 256 -20.08 18.92 20.73
CA LYS A 256 -21.11 19.42 19.82
C LYS A 256 -22.46 18.73 20.03
N TYR A 257 -22.46 17.47 20.43
CA TYR A 257 -23.62 16.62 20.67
C TYR A 257 -23.58 16.07 22.12
N PRO A 258 -23.89 16.88 23.14
CA PRO A 258 -23.75 16.50 24.54
C PRO A 258 -24.78 15.47 25.02
N SER A 259 -25.83 15.21 24.25
CA SER A 259 -26.88 14.21 24.53
C SER A 259 -27.00 13.21 23.40
N GLY A 260 -27.45 11.99 23.68
CA GLY A 260 -27.58 10.92 22.68
C GLY A 260 -26.36 10.00 22.61
N LYS A 261 -26.29 9.17 21.58
CA LYS A 261 -25.20 8.22 21.34
C LYS A 261 -24.51 8.56 20.02
N LEU A 262 -23.17 8.56 20.05
CA LEU A 262 -22.35 8.74 18.86
C LEU A 262 -21.83 7.36 18.44
N LEU A 263 -22.08 6.98 17.20
CA LEU A 263 -21.67 5.69 16.66
C LEU A 263 -20.73 5.88 15.46
N ARG A 264 -19.74 5.01 15.38
CA ARG A 264 -18.92 4.80 14.20
C ARG A 264 -19.38 3.54 13.49
N LEU A 265 -19.72 3.67 12.22
CA LEU A 265 -20.18 2.60 11.35
C LEU A 265 -19.13 2.33 10.28
N SER A 266 -18.58 1.11 10.23
CA SER A 266 -17.61 0.71 9.20
C SER A 266 -18.27 -0.21 8.18
N PHE A 267 -18.06 0.10 6.90
CA PHE A 267 -18.65 -0.59 5.76
C PHE A 267 -17.56 -1.20 4.88
N THR A 268 -17.81 -2.40 4.35
CA THR A 268 -16.91 -3.06 3.41
C THR A 268 -17.69 -3.79 2.32
N GLY A 269 -17.18 -3.73 1.08
CA GLY A 269 -17.80 -4.36 -0.07
C GLY A 269 -19.16 -3.72 -0.43
N ASN A 270 -20.06 -4.51 -1.01
CA ASN A 270 -21.35 -4.04 -1.53
C ASN A 270 -22.24 -3.34 -0.49
N ASN A 271 -21.99 -3.55 0.80
CA ASN A 271 -22.79 -2.95 1.87
C ASN A 271 -22.56 -1.43 2.01
N ALA A 272 -21.42 -0.94 1.54
CA ALA A 272 -21.11 0.50 1.54
C ALA A 272 -21.98 1.30 0.55
N GLU A 273 -22.55 0.64 -0.46
CA GLU A 273 -23.39 1.26 -1.49
C GLU A 273 -24.89 1.02 -1.24
N GLN A 274 -25.26 0.21 -0.25
CA GLN A 274 -26.65 -0.07 0.08
C GLN A 274 -27.23 0.95 1.06
N PRO A 275 -28.54 1.22 1.04
CA PRO A 275 -29.19 2.16 1.95
C PRO A 275 -29.38 1.58 3.37
N THR A 276 -28.36 0.90 3.90
CA THR A 276 -28.44 0.11 5.15
C THR A 276 -28.77 1.01 6.35
N ILE A 277 -28.14 2.20 6.47
CA ILE A 277 -28.43 3.16 7.55
C ILE A 277 -29.88 3.63 7.46
N ILE A 278 -30.34 3.97 6.26
CA ILE A 278 -31.71 4.48 6.05
C ILE A 278 -32.74 3.40 6.37
N ASN A 279 -32.48 2.16 5.97
CA ASN A 279 -33.37 1.03 6.27
C ASN A 279 -33.41 0.73 7.78
N ALA A 280 -32.26 0.77 8.47
CA ALA A 280 -32.20 0.63 9.92
C ALA A 280 -32.97 1.77 10.62
N ALA A 281 -32.83 3.01 10.15
CA ALA A 281 -33.50 4.19 10.70
C ALA A 281 -35.05 4.08 10.63
N ARG A 282 -35.58 3.40 9.62
CA ARG A 282 -37.04 3.18 9.49
C ARG A 282 -37.64 2.22 10.53
N LEU A 283 -36.77 1.43 11.19
CA LEU A 283 -37.22 0.44 12.18
C LEU A 283 -37.34 1.00 13.60
N VAL A 284 -36.94 2.23 13.80
CA VAL A 284 -36.76 2.84 15.13
C VAL A 284 -37.23 4.30 15.15
N PRO A 285 -37.79 4.78 16.29
CA PRO A 285 -38.41 6.12 16.37
C PRO A 285 -37.40 7.22 16.80
N PHE A 286 -36.12 7.06 16.63
CA PHE A 286 -35.15 8.09 17.01
C PHE A 286 -34.58 8.85 15.80
N GLU A 287 -34.08 10.06 16.08
CA GLU A 287 -33.45 10.89 15.09
C GLU A 287 -32.00 10.47 14.85
N ILE A 288 -31.63 10.38 13.57
CA ILE A 288 -30.26 10.04 13.16
C ILE A 288 -29.70 11.19 12.35
N SER A 289 -28.59 11.74 12.80
CA SER A 289 -27.80 12.71 12.06
C SER A 289 -26.51 12.06 11.56
N ILE A 290 -26.26 12.11 10.25
CA ILE A 290 -24.96 11.77 9.69
C ILE A 290 -24.02 12.95 9.98
N VAL A 291 -23.00 12.70 10.78
CA VAL A 291 -22.06 13.74 11.22
C VAL A 291 -20.92 13.89 10.24
N GLU A 292 -20.41 12.76 9.80
CA GLU A 292 -19.33 12.66 8.81
C GLU A 292 -19.43 11.33 8.08
N SER A 293 -19.09 11.28 6.80
CA SER A 293 -19.06 10.05 6.02
C SER A 293 -17.96 10.10 4.99
N ASN A 294 -17.14 9.04 4.96
CA ASN A 294 -16.07 8.86 3.98
C ASN A 294 -16.14 7.44 3.42
N ILE A 295 -16.56 7.32 2.16
CA ILE A 295 -16.65 6.05 1.44
C ILE A 295 -15.78 6.15 0.20
N SER A 296 -14.86 5.21 0.02
CA SER A 296 -13.91 5.17 -1.10
C SER A 296 -13.88 3.80 -1.77
N GLN A 297 -13.53 3.77 -3.05
CA GLN A 297 -13.31 2.52 -3.79
C GLN A 297 -11.94 1.92 -3.42
N SER A 298 -11.93 0.63 -3.13
CA SER A 298 -10.70 -0.13 -2.81
C SER A 298 -10.47 -1.28 -3.79
N SER A 299 -9.33 -1.97 -3.65
CA SER A 299 -9.01 -3.18 -4.44
C SER A 299 -9.95 -4.36 -4.18
N VAL A 300 -10.70 -4.33 -3.07
CA VAL A 300 -11.65 -5.38 -2.64
C VAL A 300 -13.10 -4.90 -2.63
N GLY A 301 -13.39 -3.76 -3.27
CA GLY A 301 -14.70 -3.12 -3.33
C GLY A 301 -14.78 -1.83 -2.53
N PRO A 302 -15.95 -1.18 -2.47
CA PRO A 302 -16.13 0.04 -1.70
C PRO A 302 -15.91 -0.22 -0.20
N MET A 303 -15.23 0.72 0.46
CA MET A 303 -14.94 0.69 1.90
C MET A 303 -15.14 2.09 2.46
N GLY A 304 -15.64 2.20 3.68
CA GLY A 304 -15.79 3.49 4.31
C GLY A 304 -16.26 3.46 5.74
N VAL A 305 -16.31 4.65 6.32
CA VAL A 305 -16.80 4.88 7.67
C VAL A 305 -17.75 6.05 7.68
N THR A 306 -18.79 5.92 8.47
CA THR A 306 -19.79 6.95 8.69
C THR A 306 -19.96 7.16 10.19
N TYR A 307 -19.86 8.39 10.64
CA TYR A 307 -20.18 8.79 12.01
C TYR A 307 -21.62 9.28 12.06
N ILE A 308 -22.40 8.69 12.95
CA ILE A 308 -23.78 9.09 13.17
C ILE A 308 -24.01 9.46 14.63
N HIS A 309 -24.85 10.46 14.82
CA HIS A 309 -25.38 10.81 16.13
C HIS A 309 -26.85 10.38 16.21
N ILE A 310 -27.22 9.74 17.31
CA ILE A 310 -28.59 9.25 17.57
C ILE A 310 -29.12 9.98 18.79
N SER A 311 -30.32 10.54 18.67
CA SER A 311 -31.04 11.18 19.75
C SER A 311 -32.47 10.68 19.87
N GLY A 312 -33.00 10.62 21.09
CA GLY A 312 -34.33 10.06 21.39
C GLY A 312 -34.35 8.53 21.48
N GLY A 313 -35.55 7.95 21.56
CA GLY A 313 -35.77 6.49 21.64
C GLY A 313 -35.40 5.89 23.01
N ILE A 314 -35.59 4.56 23.10
CA ILE A 314 -35.27 3.75 24.29
C ILE A 314 -34.19 2.70 23.93
N ASP A 315 -33.56 2.09 24.93
CA ASP A 315 -32.49 1.12 24.72
C ASP A 315 -32.88 -0.11 23.87
N SER A 316 -34.17 -0.52 23.91
CA SER A 316 -34.65 -1.61 23.04
C SER A 316 -34.62 -1.23 21.56
N ASP A 317 -34.88 0.04 21.22
CA ASP A 317 -34.83 0.52 19.85
C ASP A 317 -33.38 0.62 19.38
N TYR A 318 -32.50 1.08 20.25
CA TYR A 318 -31.06 1.06 20.00
C TYR A 318 -30.55 -0.34 19.68
N ASN A 319 -30.91 -1.35 20.47
CA ASN A 319 -30.53 -2.73 20.22
C ASN A 319 -31.05 -3.25 18.87
N LYS A 320 -32.29 -2.93 18.49
CA LYS A 320 -32.85 -3.28 17.18
C LYS A 320 -32.07 -2.65 16.04
N PHE A 321 -31.71 -1.38 16.18
CA PHE A 321 -30.94 -0.64 15.19
C PHE A 321 -29.55 -1.26 14.99
N VAL A 322 -28.81 -1.52 16.09
CA VAL A 322 -27.48 -2.13 16.04
C VAL A 322 -27.54 -3.55 15.48
N THR A 323 -28.52 -4.37 15.91
CA THR A 323 -28.69 -5.73 15.39
C THR A 323 -28.91 -5.70 13.88
N TYR A 324 -29.82 -4.84 13.38
CA TYR A 324 -30.06 -4.74 11.94
C TYR A 324 -28.78 -4.37 11.17
N LEU A 325 -27.99 -3.41 11.65
CA LEU A 325 -26.72 -3.01 11.02
C LEU A 325 -25.73 -4.17 11.01
N THR A 326 -25.59 -4.87 12.14
CA THR A 326 -24.65 -5.99 12.28
C THR A 326 -25.04 -7.19 11.40
N ASP A 327 -26.34 -7.50 11.32
CA ASP A 327 -26.88 -8.54 10.43
C ASP A 327 -26.65 -8.24 8.95
N ASN A 328 -26.50 -6.95 8.61
CA ASN A 328 -26.13 -6.47 7.28
C ASN A 328 -24.61 -6.21 7.14
N ASN A 329 -23.78 -6.85 7.98
CA ASN A 329 -22.33 -6.77 7.97
C ASN A 329 -21.77 -5.33 8.08
N VAL A 330 -22.43 -4.47 8.85
CA VAL A 330 -21.89 -3.17 9.25
C VAL A 330 -21.28 -3.30 10.64
N ILE A 331 -20.04 -2.90 10.80
CA ILE A 331 -19.38 -2.90 12.10
C ILE A 331 -19.80 -1.63 12.83
N VAL A 332 -20.33 -1.79 14.05
CA VAL A 332 -20.83 -0.69 14.88
C VAL A 332 -19.98 -0.54 16.12
N GLU A 333 -19.42 0.63 16.32
CA GLU A 333 -18.65 1.01 17.50
C GLU A 333 -19.31 2.22 18.18
N VAL A 334 -19.45 2.18 19.51
CA VAL A 334 -19.94 3.32 20.32
C VAL A 334 -18.74 4.16 20.72
N LEU A 335 -18.81 5.49 20.52
CA LEU A 335 -17.71 6.44 20.83
C LEU A 335 -17.90 7.13 22.18
#